data_f3ccf7294a822be9d9891db3331740b7
#
_entry.id   f3ccf7294a822be9d9891db3331740b7
#
_cell.length_a   1.000
_cell.length_b   1.000
_cell.length_c   1.000
_cell.angle_alpha   90.00
_cell.angle_beta   90.00
_cell.angle_gamma   90.00
#
_symmetry.space_group_name_H-M   'P 1'
#
loop_
_entity.id
_entity.type
_entity.pdbx_description
1 polymer ?
#
loop_
_entity_poly.entity_id
_entity_poly.type
_entity_poly.pdbx_seq_one_letter_code
_entity_poly.pdbx_strand_id
1 'polypeptide(L)'
;MTAREQVSSISIGMVLFPNLTQLDFTGPYEVFARLPNTQLYLLAETLDPIRSEHGFTFLPDTTFSQAPALDVLFVPGGPGINPKMEDTMFLRFLKTQGEQARYVTSVCTGSLLLAAAGLLQGYRATTHWLSLELLRMLGVEAVAERVVIDRNRITGGGVTSGIDFGLAIAAELFGEAIAQAIQLGIEYNPNPPFQSGSPQTAPPNIMARVTAGSQNLQETRQQIVQRVAAQLQSREL
;
A
#
# COMPACT_ATOMS: atom_id res chain seq x y z
N MET A 1 -16.43 -28.84 -29.20
CA MET A 1 -16.40 -27.44 -28.75
C MET A 1 -16.28 -27.48 -27.21
N THR A 2 -15.08 -27.38 -26.71
CA THR A 2 -14.80 -27.36 -25.25
C THR A 2 -15.27 -26.02 -24.70
N ALA A 3 -16.11 -26.07 -23.66
CA ALA A 3 -16.48 -24.90 -22.89
C ALA A 3 -15.20 -24.17 -22.43
N ARG A 4 -14.97 -22.97 -22.92
CA ARG A 4 -13.98 -22.06 -22.33
C ARG A 4 -14.49 -21.81 -20.90
N GLU A 5 -13.78 -22.34 -19.90
CA GLU A 5 -13.91 -21.84 -18.54
C GLU A 5 -13.80 -20.31 -18.62
N GLN A 6 -14.86 -19.60 -18.25
CA GLN A 6 -14.82 -18.16 -18.05
C GLN A 6 -13.86 -17.95 -16.86
N VAL A 7 -12.60 -17.66 -17.15
CA VAL A 7 -11.67 -17.17 -16.14
C VAL A 7 -12.28 -15.87 -15.63
N SER A 8 -12.79 -15.89 -14.40
CA SER A 8 -13.35 -14.71 -13.76
C SER A 8 -12.31 -13.59 -13.78
N SER A 9 -12.72 -12.40 -14.22
CA SER A 9 -11.85 -11.22 -14.21
C SER A 9 -11.48 -10.89 -12.77
N ILE A 10 -10.18 -10.67 -12.52
CA ILE A 10 -9.68 -10.18 -11.21
C ILE A 10 -9.92 -8.68 -11.12
N SER A 11 -10.55 -8.24 -10.04
CA SER A 11 -10.81 -6.82 -9.75
C SER A 11 -9.79 -6.29 -8.73
N ILE A 12 -8.99 -5.29 -9.13
CA ILE A 12 -8.01 -4.62 -8.25
C ILE A 12 -8.45 -3.18 -8.03
N GLY A 13 -8.76 -2.83 -6.79
CA GLY A 13 -9.06 -1.45 -6.40
C GLY A 13 -7.81 -0.75 -5.86
N MET A 14 -7.40 0.29 -6.54
CA MET A 14 -6.23 1.10 -6.19
C MET A 14 -6.68 2.44 -5.62
N VAL A 15 -6.47 2.63 -4.32
CA VAL A 15 -7.02 3.77 -3.56
C VAL A 15 -6.19 5.03 -3.81
N LEU A 16 -6.85 6.13 -4.11
CA LEU A 16 -6.27 7.46 -4.30
C LEU A 16 -6.76 8.42 -3.20
N PHE A 17 -5.85 9.25 -2.73
CA PHE A 17 -6.14 10.35 -1.78
C PHE A 17 -5.13 11.48 -1.96
N PRO A 18 -5.46 12.73 -1.59
CA PRO A 18 -4.53 13.87 -1.72
C PRO A 18 -3.21 13.65 -0.98
N ASN A 19 -2.09 14.13 -1.54
CA ASN A 19 -0.74 14.00 -1.01
C ASN A 19 -0.25 12.55 -0.83
N LEU A 20 -0.74 11.60 -1.62
CA LEU A 20 -0.13 10.28 -1.73
C LEU A 20 1.27 10.39 -2.36
N THR A 21 2.15 9.44 -2.08
CA THR A 21 3.44 9.32 -2.78
C THR A 21 3.21 8.67 -4.14
N GLN A 22 3.53 9.41 -5.21
CA GLN A 22 3.20 9.01 -6.59
C GLN A 22 3.75 7.61 -6.94
N LEU A 23 5.01 7.31 -6.60
CA LEU A 23 5.63 6.04 -6.97
C LEU A 23 5.08 4.85 -6.16
N ASP A 24 4.56 5.09 -4.94
CA ASP A 24 3.84 4.06 -4.18
C ASP A 24 2.64 3.52 -4.97
N PHE A 25 2.04 4.38 -5.79
CA PHE A 25 0.89 4.03 -6.64
C PHE A 25 1.34 3.52 -8.01
N THR A 26 2.19 4.27 -8.73
CA THR A 26 2.54 3.95 -10.12
C THR A 26 3.47 2.76 -10.26
N GLY A 27 4.29 2.45 -9.26
CA GLY A 27 5.14 1.25 -9.25
C GLY A 27 4.31 -0.04 -9.33
N PRO A 28 3.39 -0.29 -8.38
CA PRO A 28 2.47 -1.42 -8.47
C PRO A 28 1.53 -1.35 -9.68
N TYR A 29 1.04 -0.17 -10.05
CA TYR A 29 0.17 0.01 -11.21
C TYR A 29 0.84 -0.52 -12.48
N GLU A 30 2.12 -0.23 -12.68
CA GLU A 30 2.89 -0.67 -13.86
C GLU A 30 2.93 -2.19 -13.99
N VAL A 31 2.97 -2.92 -12.87
CA VAL A 31 2.90 -4.38 -12.83
C VAL A 31 1.46 -4.86 -13.05
N PHE A 32 0.50 -4.29 -12.31
CA PHE A 32 -0.89 -4.73 -12.34
C PHE A 32 -1.56 -4.51 -13.70
N ALA A 33 -1.20 -3.44 -14.40
CA ALA A 33 -1.70 -3.15 -15.74
C ALA A 33 -1.31 -4.21 -16.81
N ARG A 34 -0.36 -5.11 -16.49
CA ARG A 34 0.09 -6.21 -17.36
C ARG A 34 -0.48 -7.57 -16.96
N LEU A 35 -1.25 -7.63 -15.88
CA LEU A 35 -1.87 -8.88 -15.45
C LEU A 35 -2.96 -9.31 -16.45
N PRO A 36 -3.04 -10.61 -16.78
CA PRO A 36 -4.08 -11.09 -17.67
C PRO A 36 -5.46 -11.04 -16.99
N ASN A 37 -6.52 -10.80 -17.75
CA ASN A 37 -7.91 -10.81 -17.27
C ASN A 37 -8.12 -10.01 -15.97
N THR A 38 -7.49 -8.83 -15.87
CA THR A 38 -7.56 -7.97 -14.68
C THR A 38 -8.20 -6.63 -15.05
N GLN A 39 -9.11 -6.18 -14.19
CA GLN A 39 -9.69 -4.84 -14.24
C GLN A 39 -9.14 -4.01 -13.07
N LEU A 40 -8.52 -2.88 -13.39
CA LEU A 40 -8.05 -1.91 -12.40
C LEU A 40 -9.11 -0.83 -12.21
N TYR A 41 -9.33 -0.44 -10.95
CA TYR A 41 -10.20 0.66 -10.55
C TYR A 41 -9.39 1.68 -9.77
N LEU A 42 -9.34 2.92 -10.25
CA LEU A 42 -8.68 4.04 -9.58
C LEU A 42 -9.69 4.71 -8.65
N LEU A 43 -9.68 4.29 -7.40
CA LEU A 43 -10.75 4.56 -6.43
C LEU A 43 -10.48 5.81 -5.62
N ALA A 44 -11.46 6.73 -5.57
CA ALA A 44 -11.40 7.90 -4.69
C ALA A 44 -12.78 8.27 -4.12
N GLU A 45 -12.84 9.25 -3.21
CA GLU A 45 -14.09 9.77 -2.66
C GLU A 45 -14.93 10.46 -3.74
N THR A 46 -14.28 11.19 -4.64
CA THR A 46 -14.88 11.87 -5.80
C THR A 46 -14.07 11.58 -7.06
N LEU A 47 -14.58 11.98 -8.23
CA LEU A 47 -13.84 11.89 -9.50
C LEU A 47 -12.99 13.15 -9.78
N ASP A 48 -12.85 14.05 -8.83
CA ASP A 48 -11.98 15.23 -8.96
C ASP A 48 -10.51 14.83 -9.07
N PRO A 49 -9.68 15.61 -9.80
CA PRO A 49 -8.26 15.37 -9.90
C PRO A 49 -7.56 15.37 -8.52
N ILE A 50 -6.76 14.38 -8.25
CA ILE A 50 -6.02 14.20 -7.00
C ILE A 50 -4.54 14.50 -7.23
N ARG A 51 -3.98 15.43 -6.43
CA ARG A 51 -2.56 15.76 -6.49
C ARG A 51 -1.76 14.97 -5.45
N SER A 52 -0.65 14.39 -5.92
CA SER A 52 0.36 13.78 -5.06
C SER A 52 1.16 14.84 -4.26
N GLU A 53 1.97 14.39 -3.32
CA GLU A 53 2.82 15.26 -2.48
C GLU A 53 3.78 16.16 -3.28
N HIS A 54 4.22 15.73 -4.47
CA HIS A 54 5.10 16.47 -5.37
C HIS A 54 4.38 17.01 -6.62
N GLY A 55 3.05 17.06 -6.62
CA GLY A 55 2.26 17.75 -7.63
C GLY A 55 1.90 16.93 -8.87
N PHE A 56 2.24 15.64 -8.95
CA PHE A 56 1.70 14.76 -9.99
C PHE A 56 0.19 14.62 -9.79
N THR A 57 -0.59 14.66 -10.88
CA THR A 57 -2.05 14.63 -10.81
C THR A 57 -2.59 13.30 -11.34
N PHE A 58 -3.43 12.66 -10.55
CA PHE A 58 -4.20 11.46 -10.90
C PHE A 58 -5.65 11.84 -11.22
N LEU A 59 -6.25 11.11 -12.15
CA LEU A 59 -7.69 11.16 -12.40
C LEU A 59 -8.29 9.84 -11.92
N PRO A 60 -9.12 9.84 -10.85
CA PRO A 60 -9.90 8.66 -10.47
C PRO A 60 -10.90 8.29 -11.58
N ASP A 61 -11.20 7.00 -11.70
CA ASP A 61 -12.22 6.51 -12.63
C ASP A 61 -13.48 5.99 -11.93
N THR A 62 -13.38 5.74 -10.61
CA THR A 62 -14.47 5.13 -9.84
C THR A 62 -14.53 5.76 -8.45
N THR A 63 -15.73 6.14 -8.00
CA THR A 63 -15.92 6.62 -6.62
C THR A 63 -16.02 5.46 -5.64
N PHE A 64 -15.73 5.69 -4.35
CA PHE A 64 -15.90 4.68 -3.30
C PHE A 64 -17.30 4.10 -3.25
N SER A 65 -18.33 4.91 -3.54
CA SER A 65 -19.73 4.47 -3.55
C SER A 65 -20.08 3.60 -4.75
N GLN A 66 -19.30 3.65 -5.82
CA GLN A 66 -19.48 2.89 -7.06
C GLN A 66 -18.51 1.73 -7.18
N ALA A 67 -17.59 1.57 -6.21
CA ALA A 67 -16.60 0.51 -6.22
C ALA A 67 -17.28 -0.87 -6.23
N PRO A 68 -16.91 -1.77 -7.15
CA PRO A 68 -17.39 -3.14 -7.12
C PRO A 68 -16.81 -3.90 -5.92
N ALA A 69 -17.23 -5.15 -5.72
CA ALA A 69 -16.48 -6.07 -4.86
C ALA A 69 -15.08 -6.29 -5.45
N LEU A 70 -14.06 -6.19 -4.61
CA LEU A 70 -12.67 -6.26 -5.02
C LEU A 70 -12.04 -7.61 -4.66
N ASP A 71 -11.28 -8.19 -5.60
CA ASP A 71 -10.38 -9.31 -5.28
C ASP A 71 -9.14 -8.82 -4.54
N VAL A 72 -8.62 -7.66 -4.93
CA VAL A 72 -7.44 -7.03 -4.30
C VAL A 72 -7.77 -5.58 -3.94
N LEU A 73 -7.65 -5.25 -2.66
CA LEU A 73 -7.64 -3.87 -2.18
C LEU A 73 -6.19 -3.41 -2.04
N PHE A 74 -5.80 -2.36 -2.74
CA PHE A 74 -4.46 -1.77 -2.68
C PHE A 74 -4.48 -0.35 -2.15
N VAL A 75 -3.62 -0.07 -1.15
CA VAL A 75 -3.51 1.24 -0.49
C VAL A 75 -2.06 1.75 -0.54
N PRO A 76 -1.77 2.84 -1.26
CA PRO A 76 -0.46 3.50 -1.26
C PRO A 76 -0.20 4.28 0.03
N GLY A 77 1.05 4.73 0.23
CA GLY A 77 1.40 5.61 1.32
C GLY A 77 1.57 7.08 0.90
N GLY A 78 2.28 7.82 1.73
CA GLY A 78 2.58 9.23 1.57
C GLY A 78 2.15 10.09 2.76
N PRO A 79 2.44 11.40 2.76
CA PRO A 79 2.02 12.31 3.83
C PRO A 79 0.50 12.39 4.01
N GLY A 80 -0.25 12.19 2.92
CA GLY A 80 -1.71 12.25 2.90
C GLY A 80 -2.41 11.21 3.76
N ILE A 81 -1.72 10.17 4.21
CA ILE A 81 -2.30 9.20 5.15
C ILE A 81 -2.65 9.82 6.51
N ASN A 82 -1.94 10.88 6.91
CA ASN A 82 -2.10 11.47 8.23
C ASN A 82 -3.56 11.89 8.51
N PRO A 83 -4.21 12.77 7.72
CA PRO A 83 -5.62 13.08 7.92
C PRO A 83 -6.54 11.88 7.67
N LYS A 84 -6.17 10.95 6.79
CA LYS A 84 -7.00 9.79 6.45
C LYS A 84 -7.05 8.72 7.54
N MET A 85 -6.07 8.67 8.46
CA MET A 85 -6.13 7.78 9.63
C MET A 85 -7.23 8.13 10.63
N GLU A 86 -7.76 9.36 10.59
CA GLU A 86 -8.86 9.82 11.45
C GLU A 86 -10.17 10.05 10.64
N ASP A 87 -10.15 9.84 9.34
CA ASP A 87 -11.30 9.97 8.45
C ASP A 87 -12.20 8.72 8.53
N THR A 88 -13.28 8.82 9.29
CA THR A 88 -14.18 7.68 9.54
C THR A 88 -14.81 7.12 8.26
N MET A 89 -15.13 7.96 7.28
CA MET A 89 -15.75 7.50 6.02
C MET A 89 -14.74 6.75 5.17
N PHE A 90 -13.52 7.28 5.08
CA PHE A 90 -12.41 6.65 4.38
C PHE A 90 -12.05 5.28 5.00
N LEU A 91 -11.87 5.24 6.33
CA LEU A 91 -11.57 4.00 7.03
C LEU A 91 -12.69 2.96 6.95
N ARG A 92 -13.95 3.40 6.96
CA ARG A 92 -15.10 2.51 6.76
C ARG A 92 -15.08 1.89 5.36
N PHE A 93 -14.78 2.67 4.33
CA PHE A 93 -14.61 2.15 2.96
C PHE A 93 -13.51 1.07 2.92
N LEU A 94 -12.32 1.37 3.45
CA LEU A 94 -11.22 0.39 3.50
C LEU A 94 -11.63 -0.88 4.23
N LYS A 95 -12.28 -0.75 5.39
CA LYS A 95 -12.72 -1.89 6.19
C LYS A 95 -13.73 -2.75 5.42
N THR A 96 -14.77 -2.13 4.87
CA THR A 96 -15.82 -2.84 4.13
C THR A 96 -15.27 -3.61 2.93
N GLN A 97 -14.41 -2.97 2.13
CA GLN A 97 -13.78 -3.64 0.98
C GLN A 97 -12.77 -4.70 1.43
N GLY A 98 -11.96 -4.39 2.44
CA GLY A 98 -10.91 -5.30 2.91
C GLY A 98 -11.43 -6.56 3.61
N GLU A 99 -12.61 -6.51 4.24
CA GLU A 99 -13.25 -7.70 4.83
C GLU A 99 -13.77 -8.69 3.77
N GLN A 100 -14.04 -8.21 2.56
CA GLN A 100 -14.55 -9.01 1.43
C GLN A 100 -13.46 -9.39 0.44
N ALA A 101 -12.38 -8.60 0.35
CA ALA A 101 -11.32 -8.81 -0.61
C ALA A 101 -10.54 -10.11 -0.35
N ARG A 102 -10.19 -10.80 -1.43
CA ARG A 102 -9.30 -11.96 -1.40
C ARG A 102 -7.92 -11.59 -0.85
N TYR A 103 -7.38 -10.42 -1.23
CA TYR A 103 -6.13 -9.87 -0.72
C TYR A 103 -6.30 -8.41 -0.29
N VAL A 104 -5.77 -8.09 0.90
CA VAL A 104 -5.65 -6.70 1.40
C VAL A 104 -4.19 -6.31 1.40
N THR A 105 -3.88 -5.24 0.69
CA THR A 105 -2.50 -4.96 0.31
C THR A 105 -2.15 -3.48 0.43
N SER A 106 -0.89 -3.19 0.71
CA SER A 106 -0.39 -1.82 0.77
C SER A 106 1.10 -1.71 0.48
N VAL A 107 1.53 -0.50 0.15
CA VAL A 107 2.95 -0.14 0.04
C VAL A 107 3.22 1.04 0.96
N CYS A 108 4.46 1.13 1.48
CA CYS A 108 4.93 2.24 2.29
C CYS A 108 4.02 2.47 3.51
N THR A 109 3.66 3.69 3.80
CA THR A 109 2.80 4.04 4.95
C THR A 109 1.31 3.74 4.75
N GLY A 110 0.90 3.18 3.61
CA GLY A 110 -0.46 2.68 3.40
C GLY A 110 -0.88 1.60 4.40
N SER A 111 0.09 0.84 4.93
CA SER A 111 -0.16 -0.13 6.00
C SER A 111 -0.68 0.50 7.30
N LEU A 112 -0.33 1.77 7.59
CA LEU A 112 -0.90 2.48 8.74
C LEU A 112 -2.40 2.75 8.56
N LEU A 113 -2.85 3.02 7.32
CA LEU A 113 -4.29 3.14 7.01
C LEU A 113 -5.02 1.81 7.17
N LEU A 114 -4.43 0.72 6.69
CA LEU A 114 -4.99 -0.62 6.87
C LEU A 114 -5.07 -1.00 8.35
N ALA A 115 -4.04 -0.67 9.14
CA ALA A 115 -4.02 -0.90 10.58
C ALA A 115 -5.09 -0.06 11.30
N ALA A 116 -5.23 1.23 10.95
CA ALA A 116 -6.27 2.12 11.49
C ALA A 116 -7.70 1.64 11.15
N ALA A 117 -7.88 1.01 9.99
CA ALA A 117 -9.12 0.36 9.59
C ALA A 117 -9.38 -0.99 10.31
N GLY A 118 -8.42 -1.49 11.12
CA GLY A 118 -8.51 -2.78 11.80
C GLY A 118 -8.21 -4.00 10.93
N LEU A 119 -7.64 -3.81 9.73
CA LEU A 119 -7.42 -4.88 8.73
C LEU A 119 -6.11 -5.65 8.91
N LEU A 120 -5.20 -5.19 9.78
CA LEU A 120 -3.89 -5.83 10.04
C LEU A 120 -3.76 -6.42 11.46
N GLN A 121 -4.84 -6.46 12.24
CA GLN A 121 -4.81 -7.05 13.58
C GLN A 121 -4.51 -8.56 13.51
N GLY A 122 -3.49 -9.01 14.27
CA GLY A 122 -3.04 -10.40 14.27
C GLY A 122 -2.31 -10.85 12.99
N TYR A 123 -1.80 -9.91 12.22
CA TYR A 123 -0.98 -10.15 11.04
C TYR A 123 0.42 -9.56 11.20
N ARG A 124 1.39 -10.20 10.51
CA ARG A 124 2.70 -9.62 10.23
C ARG A 124 2.57 -8.65 9.06
N ALA A 125 3.21 -7.49 9.17
CA ALA A 125 3.20 -6.50 8.09
C ALA A 125 4.48 -5.66 8.10
N THR A 126 4.79 -5.04 6.96
CA THR A 126 5.82 -4.02 6.84
C THR A 126 5.24 -2.66 6.48
N THR A 127 6.06 -1.63 6.61
CA THR A 127 5.77 -0.25 6.26
C THR A 127 7.06 0.47 5.87
N HIS A 128 7.01 1.76 5.55
CA HIS A 128 8.21 2.57 5.42
C HIS A 128 9.03 2.52 6.72
N TRP A 129 10.36 2.35 6.61
CA TRP A 129 11.26 2.12 7.74
C TRP A 129 11.14 3.14 8.89
N LEU A 130 10.86 4.42 8.59
CA LEU A 130 10.61 5.47 9.59
C LEU A 130 9.29 5.27 10.38
N SER A 131 8.43 4.37 9.95
CA SER A 131 7.08 4.20 10.53
C SER A 131 6.86 2.81 11.14
N LEU A 132 7.89 1.96 11.24
CA LEU A 132 7.76 0.61 11.82
C LEU A 132 7.25 0.64 13.27
N GLU A 133 7.76 1.56 14.10
CA GLU A 133 7.28 1.73 15.47
C GLU A 133 5.82 2.20 15.53
N LEU A 134 5.43 3.07 14.60
CA LEU A 134 4.05 3.54 14.51
C LEU A 134 3.09 2.40 14.14
N LEU A 135 3.54 1.48 13.28
CA LEU A 135 2.75 0.30 12.93
C LEU A 135 2.58 -0.64 14.14
N ARG A 136 3.63 -0.82 14.97
CA ARG A 136 3.55 -1.56 16.24
C ARG A 136 2.58 -0.93 17.23
N MET A 137 2.57 0.40 17.33
CA MET A 137 1.63 1.12 18.21
C MET A 137 0.16 0.88 17.86
N LEU A 138 -0.12 0.53 16.58
CA LEU A 138 -1.46 0.13 16.12
C LEU A 138 -1.76 -1.36 16.33
N GLY A 139 -0.93 -2.10 17.10
CA GLY A 139 -1.17 -3.50 17.43
C GLY A 139 -0.79 -4.51 16.32
N VAL A 140 0.05 -4.11 15.36
CA VAL A 140 0.50 -4.96 14.26
C VAL A 140 1.89 -5.53 14.56
N GLU A 141 2.15 -6.79 14.20
CA GLU A 141 3.50 -7.37 14.22
C GLU A 141 4.33 -6.80 13.07
N ALA A 142 4.96 -5.63 13.32
CA ALA A 142 5.73 -4.92 12.30
C ALA A 142 7.12 -5.53 12.11
N VAL A 143 7.45 -5.94 10.89
CA VAL A 143 8.73 -6.49 10.48
C VAL A 143 9.43 -5.63 9.44
N ALA A 144 10.77 -5.58 9.51
CA ALA A 144 11.59 -4.75 8.62
C ALA A 144 12.01 -5.55 7.38
N GLU A 145 11.04 -5.96 6.57
CA GLU A 145 11.24 -6.70 5.32
C GLU A 145 10.77 -5.87 4.13
N ARG A 146 11.29 -6.16 2.94
CA ARG A 146 10.94 -5.42 1.73
C ARG A 146 9.52 -5.70 1.26
N VAL A 147 9.10 -6.97 1.32
CA VAL A 147 7.72 -7.42 1.09
C VAL A 147 7.40 -8.47 2.15
N VAL A 148 6.25 -8.34 2.78
CA VAL A 148 5.73 -9.29 3.76
C VAL A 148 4.43 -9.88 3.22
N ILE A 149 4.37 -11.20 3.16
CA ILE A 149 3.17 -11.97 2.87
C ILE A 149 2.79 -12.72 4.15
N ASP A 150 1.64 -12.42 4.69
CA ASP A 150 1.04 -13.15 5.80
C ASP A 150 -0.40 -13.50 5.45
N ARG A 151 -0.61 -14.74 5.07
CA ARG A 151 -1.93 -15.21 4.61
C ARG A 151 -2.41 -14.34 3.44
N ASN A 152 -3.50 -13.65 3.59
CA ASN A 152 -4.05 -12.75 2.57
C ASN A 152 -3.74 -11.25 2.82
N ARG A 153 -2.73 -10.95 3.62
CA ARG A 153 -2.18 -9.60 3.79
C ARG A 153 -0.81 -9.53 3.12
N ILE A 154 -0.66 -8.63 2.16
CA ILE A 154 0.61 -8.43 1.44
C ILE A 154 0.99 -6.97 1.56
N THR A 155 2.14 -6.69 2.18
CA THR A 155 2.59 -5.32 2.43
C THR A 155 4.00 -5.12 1.90
N GLY A 156 4.24 -4.01 1.22
CA GLY A 156 5.55 -3.56 0.77
C GLY A 156 6.12 -2.45 1.66
N GLY A 157 7.43 -2.40 1.79
CA GLY A 157 8.16 -1.41 2.59
C GLY A 157 8.17 -0.01 1.97
N GLY A 158 9.35 0.61 1.85
CA GLY A 158 9.49 1.96 1.28
C GLY A 158 9.17 2.04 -0.21
N VAL A 159 9.03 3.22 -0.70
CA VAL A 159 8.49 3.66 -2.00
C VAL A 159 8.80 2.72 -3.18
N THR A 160 10.07 2.38 -3.37
CA THR A 160 10.51 1.55 -4.51
C THR A 160 10.17 0.06 -4.35
N SER A 161 9.76 -0.38 -3.16
CA SER A 161 9.33 -1.77 -2.95
C SER A 161 8.04 -2.10 -3.70
N GLY A 162 7.33 -1.08 -4.19
CA GLY A 162 6.06 -1.23 -4.90
C GLY A 162 6.16 -2.12 -6.15
N ILE A 163 7.31 -2.13 -6.83
CA ILE A 163 7.51 -3.02 -8.01
C ILE A 163 7.70 -4.46 -7.53
N ASP A 164 8.59 -4.73 -6.56
CA ASP A 164 8.77 -6.08 -5.98
C ASP A 164 7.47 -6.62 -5.40
N PHE A 165 6.74 -5.78 -4.68
CA PHE A 165 5.41 -6.07 -4.13
C PHE A 165 4.41 -6.42 -5.23
N GLY A 166 4.35 -5.63 -6.32
CA GLY A 166 3.49 -5.91 -7.46
C GLY A 166 3.79 -7.25 -8.12
N LEU A 167 5.08 -7.60 -8.28
CA LEU A 167 5.52 -8.88 -8.81
C LEU A 167 5.16 -10.04 -7.86
N ALA A 168 5.26 -9.85 -6.54
CA ALA A 168 4.81 -10.84 -5.56
C ALA A 168 3.30 -11.11 -5.68
N ILE A 169 2.47 -10.08 -5.81
CA ILE A 169 1.03 -10.23 -6.04
C ILE A 169 0.75 -10.90 -7.40
N ALA A 170 1.49 -10.55 -8.45
CA ALA A 170 1.38 -11.21 -9.75
C ALA A 170 1.63 -12.73 -9.64
N ALA A 171 2.64 -13.13 -8.85
CA ALA A 171 2.95 -14.54 -8.60
C ALA A 171 1.84 -15.23 -7.79
N GLU A 172 1.30 -14.59 -6.75
CA GLU A 172 0.20 -15.11 -5.94
C GLU A 172 -1.11 -15.30 -6.75
N LEU A 173 -1.40 -14.39 -7.67
CA LEU A 173 -2.65 -14.43 -8.45
C LEU A 173 -2.56 -15.34 -9.69
N PHE A 174 -1.41 -15.34 -10.38
CA PHE A 174 -1.27 -15.93 -11.72
C PHE A 174 -0.06 -16.86 -11.85
N GLY A 175 0.72 -17.05 -10.78
CA GLY A 175 1.90 -17.91 -10.76
C GLY A 175 3.18 -17.18 -11.22
N GLU A 176 4.32 -17.78 -10.85
CA GLU A 176 5.65 -17.19 -11.06
C GLU A 176 5.97 -16.89 -12.53
N ALA A 177 5.54 -17.73 -13.47
CA ALA A 177 5.84 -17.55 -14.89
C ALA A 177 5.27 -16.21 -15.43
N ILE A 178 4.07 -15.82 -15.00
CA ILE A 178 3.48 -14.53 -15.36
C ILE A 178 4.24 -13.37 -14.69
N ALA A 179 4.58 -13.52 -13.42
CA ALA A 179 5.35 -12.50 -12.71
C ALA A 179 6.74 -12.28 -13.36
N GLN A 180 7.45 -13.34 -13.69
CA GLN A 180 8.75 -13.30 -14.37
C GLN A 180 8.65 -12.69 -15.78
N ALA A 181 7.59 -13.00 -16.53
CA ALA A 181 7.35 -12.40 -17.84
C ALA A 181 7.10 -10.90 -17.75
N ILE A 182 6.34 -10.45 -16.74
CA ILE A 182 6.12 -9.02 -16.45
C ILE A 182 7.44 -8.36 -16.05
N GLN A 183 8.20 -8.96 -15.12
CA GLN A 183 9.49 -8.45 -14.68
C GLN A 183 10.45 -8.22 -15.86
N LEU A 184 10.57 -9.20 -16.74
CA LEU A 184 11.41 -9.09 -17.94
C LEU A 184 10.85 -8.02 -18.90
N GLY A 185 9.53 -7.99 -19.08
CA GLY A 185 8.87 -7.04 -19.98
C GLY A 185 9.02 -5.57 -19.60
N ILE A 186 9.14 -5.28 -18.29
CA ILE A 186 9.44 -3.93 -17.79
C ILE A 186 10.94 -3.70 -17.52
N GLU A 187 11.78 -4.70 -17.84
CA GLU A 187 13.23 -4.66 -17.62
C GLU A 187 13.60 -4.31 -16.14
N TYR A 188 12.82 -4.84 -15.19
CA TYR A 188 13.10 -4.60 -13.78
C TYR A 188 14.31 -5.40 -13.30
N ASN A 189 15.50 -4.80 -13.49
CA ASN A 189 16.80 -5.31 -13.07
C ASN A 189 17.59 -4.21 -12.34
N PRO A 190 17.21 -3.85 -11.09
CA PRO A 190 17.74 -2.67 -10.41
C PRO A 190 19.24 -2.78 -10.12
N ASN A 191 19.97 -1.74 -10.49
CA ASN A 191 21.41 -1.57 -10.22
C ASN A 191 21.67 -0.14 -9.71
N PRO A 192 21.30 0.20 -8.47
CA PRO A 192 21.44 1.56 -7.95
C PRO A 192 22.91 1.97 -7.85
N PRO A 193 23.25 3.24 -8.16
CA PRO A 193 24.63 3.72 -8.13
C PRO A 193 25.21 3.87 -6.71
N PHE A 194 24.37 3.83 -5.68
CA PHE A 194 24.73 3.94 -4.28
C PHE A 194 24.13 2.82 -3.44
N GLN A 195 24.82 2.47 -2.33
CA GLN A 195 24.39 1.41 -1.42
C GLN A 195 23.63 1.96 -0.18
N SER A 196 22.99 3.12 -0.30
CA SER A 196 22.29 3.80 0.80
C SER A 196 20.78 3.59 0.78
N GLY A 197 20.31 2.50 0.17
CA GLY A 197 18.89 2.22 -0.03
C GLY A 197 18.13 1.69 1.20
N SER A 198 18.81 1.41 2.30
CA SER A 198 18.20 0.94 3.55
C SER A 198 18.90 1.51 4.79
N PRO A 199 18.23 1.53 5.96
CA PRO A 199 18.85 1.93 7.21
C PRO A 199 20.10 1.12 7.57
N GLN A 200 20.17 -0.15 7.15
CA GLN A 200 21.29 -1.05 7.43
C GLN A 200 22.52 -0.76 6.59
N THR A 201 22.35 -0.17 5.42
CA THR A 201 23.44 0.07 4.46
C THR A 201 23.79 1.56 4.30
N ALA A 202 22.91 2.46 4.73
CA ALA A 202 23.15 3.90 4.63
C ALA A 202 24.25 4.37 5.60
N PRO A 203 25.18 5.24 5.17
CA PRO A 203 26.15 5.88 6.08
C PRO A 203 25.44 6.65 7.21
N PRO A 204 25.99 6.68 8.44
CA PRO A 204 25.35 7.31 9.60
C PRO A 204 24.95 8.79 9.41
N ASN A 205 25.78 9.55 8.71
CA ASN A 205 25.50 10.96 8.41
C ASN A 205 24.30 11.13 7.44
N ILE A 206 24.14 10.22 6.48
CA ILE A 206 23.00 10.21 5.56
C ILE A 206 21.74 9.83 6.31
N MET A 207 21.84 8.80 7.16
CA MET A 207 20.75 8.38 8.04
C MET A 207 20.25 9.53 8.92
N ALA A 208 21.17 10.21 9.62
CA ALA A 208 20.85 11.34 10.47
C ALA A 208 20.18 12.49 9.70
N ARG A 209 20.66 12.80 8.50
CA ARG A 209 20.09 13.84 7.63
C ARG A 209 18.65 13.52 7.22
N VAL A 210 18.38 12.29 6.79
CA VAL A 210 17.03 11.87 6.37
C VAL A 210 16.07 11.87 7.55
N THR A 211 16.50 11.36 8.71
CA THR A 211 15.71 11.35 9.95
C THR A 211 15.35 12.77 10.37
N ALA A 212 16.32 13.69 10.42
CA ALA A 212 16.08 15.09 10.77
C ALA A 212 15.13 15.78 9.79
N GLY A 213 15.28 15.54 8.48
CA GLY A 213 14.39 16.11 7.46
C GLY A 213 12.95 15.62 7.53
N SER A 214 12.71 14.46 8.17
CA SER A 214 11.38 13.85 8.33
C SER A 214 10.75 14.11 9.70
N GLN A 215 11.45 14.75 10.63
CA GLN A 215 11.07 14.84 12.05
C GLN A 215 9.66 15.38 12.26
N ASN A 216 9.34 16.55 11.72
CA ASN A 216 8.02 17.19 11.91
C ASN A 216 6.87 16.31 11.40
N LEU A 217 7.08 15.65 10.25
CA LEU A 217 6.08 14.74 9.68
C LEU A 217 5.88 13.52 10.58
N GLN A 218 6.96 12.96 11.11
CA GLN A 218 6.91 11.79 11.99
C GLN A 218 6.29 12.12 13.35
N GLU A 219 6.60 13.28 13.94
CA GLU A 219 5.98 13.75 15.20
C GLU A 219 4.47 13.92 15.04
N THR A 220 4.03 14.60 13.97
CA THR A 220 2.60 14.74 13.65
C THR A 220 1.92 13.38 13.48
N ARG A 221 2.54 12.49 12.73
CA ARG A 221 2.02 11.14 12.50
C ARG A 221 1.93 10.33 13.79
N GLN A 222 2.95 10.41 14.65
CA GLN A 222 2.95 9.74 15.94
C GLN A 222 1.77 10.18 16.82
N GLN A 223 1.49 11.47 16.91
CA GLN A 223 0.34 11.99 17.67
C GLN A 223 -0.99 11.44 17.14
N ILE A 224 -1.15 11.36 15.82
CA ILE A 224 -2.35 10.77 15.21
C ILE A 224 -2.45 9.28 15.53
N VAL A 225 -1.36 8.54 15.37
CA VAL A 225 -1.31 7.09 15.66
C VAL A 225 -1.64 6.81 17.12
N GLN A 226 -1.18 7.64 18.08
CA GLN A 226 -1.53 7.51 19.50
C GLN A 226 -3.05 7.63 19.72
N ARG A 227 -3.71 8.61 19.09
CA ARG A 227 -5.18 8.76 19.20
C ARG A 227 -5.91 7.60 18.56
N VAL A 228 -5.49 7.15 17.37
CA VAL A 228 -6.10 6.02 16.68
C VAL A 228 -5.92 4.72 17.47
N ALA A 229 -4.74 4.46 18.02
CA ALA A 229 -4.48 3.28 18.85
C ALA A 229 -5.41 3.25 20.09
N ALA A 230 -5.59 4.38 20.78
CA ALA A 230 -6.53 4.48 21.90
C ALA A 230 -7.98 4.18 21.48
N GLN A 231 -8.40 4.64 20.29
CA GLN A 231 -9.73 4.34 19.76
C GLN A 231 -9.92 2.87 19.38
N LEU A 232 -8.90 2.21 18.84
CA LEU A 232 -8.96 0.78 18.51
C LEU A 232 -9.12 -0.06 19.78
N GLN A 233 -8.33 0.21 20.82
CA GLN A 233 -8.42 -0.47 22.12
C GLN A 233 -9.80 -0.30 22.79
N SER A 234 -10.43 0.86 22.65
CA SER A 234 -11.77 1.10 23.22
C SER A 234 -12.92 0.39 22.50
N ARG A 235 -12.69 -0.12 21.30
CA ARG A 235 -13.68 -0.88 20.51
C ARG A 235 -13.61 -2.39 20.74
N GLU A 236 -12.55 -2.88 21.39
CA GLU A 236 -12.35 -4.29 21.74
C GLU A 236 -12.92 -4.64 23.15
N LEU A 237 -13.39 -3.63 23.89
CA LEU A 237 -14.04 -3.76 25.20
C LEU A 237 -15.56 -3.60 25.06
#